data_dd6f27b3e9fa7d8120a31662df6f64c3
#
_entry.id   dd6f27b3e9fa7d8120a31662df6f64c3
#
_cell.length_a   1.000
_cell.length_b   1.000
_cell.length_c   1.000
_cell.angle_alpha   90.00
_cell.angle_beta   90.00
_cell.angle_gamma   90.00
#
_symmetry.space_group_name_H-M   'P 1'
#
loop_
_entity.id
_entity.type
_entity.pdbx_description
1 polymer ?
#
loop_
_entity_poly.entity_id
_entity_poly.type
_entity_poly.pdbx_seq_one_letter_code
_entity_poly.pdbx_strand_id
1 'polypeptide(L)'
;MRRALRNWAFLLPGPDSREVPDDVLNVLHWVAKASRSLADLADPAVARQVLYSLKLKLDGTAAAAETVRRKRRTLVNAANYAVDLGELQENPITAVRWQKPKVSNQVDPRVVANPEQARNLLTAVSYIGGYRRARGRRLVGFFACMYFGGFLPAEAVGLAETDLVMPDAGWGSALLHRTRPSVGRQWTDTGETHDDRGLKSRPTEDVRRVPIPPQLVGMLREHLDTFGTASDGRLFFSEKGAVVPSSTYLPRVAGGPPLALPTAVAASPLASRPYDLRHSALSTWLNAGVDPTEVAERADNSVEVLLTRYAKCLDGRHEVANRRIEDLLREYE
;
A
#
# COMPACT_ATOMS: atom_id res chain seq x y z
N MET A 1 5.80 -25.69 -8.93
CA MET A 1 4.36 -25.40 -8.77
C MET A 1 4.06 -23.91 -8.62
N ARG A 2 4.38 -23.22 -7.47
CA ARG A 2 4.00 -21.82 -7.23
C ARG A 2 4.44 -20.86 -8.35
N ARG A 3 5.67 -21.00 -8.87
CA ARG A 3 6.20 -20.20 -9.97
C ARG A 3 5.44 -20.47 -11.28
N ALA A 4 5.15 -21.73 -11.57
CA ALA A 4 4.40 -22.12 -12.75
C ALA A 4 2.97 -21.56 -12.73
N LEU A 5 2.25 -21.75 -11.63
CA LEU A 5 0.89 -21.22 -11.50
C LEU A 5 0.84 -19.69 -11.57
N ARG A 6 1.75 -19.00 -10.86
CA ARG A 6 1.73 -17.54 -10.79
C ARG A 6 2.12 -16.86 -12.10
N ASN A 7 3.09 -17.43 -12.82
CA ASN A 7 3.70 -16.72 -13.95
C ASN A 7 3.24 -17.26 -15.30
N TRP A 8 2.53 -18.40 -15.34
CA TRP A 8 2.24 -19.09 -16.61
C TRP A 8 0.82 -19.61 -16.73
N ALA A 9 0.18 -20.10 -15.66
CA ALA A 9 -1.10 -20.80 -15.74
C ALA A 9 -2.25 -19.94 -16.29
N PHE A 10 -2.19 -18.63 -16.08
CA PHE A 10 -3.26 -17.70 -16.42
C PHE A 10 -2.76 -16.53 -17.28
N LEU A 11 -1.62 -16.72 -17.95
CA LEU A 11 -1.16 -15.72 -18.92
C LEU A 11 -2.04 -15.75 -20.14
N LEU A 12 -2.56 -14.60 -20.52
CA LEU A 12 -3.18 -14.41 -21.83
C LEU A 12 -2.08 -14.39 -22.90
N PRO A 13 -2.32 -15.00 -24.09
CA PRO A 13 -1.42 -14.85 -25.22
C PRO A 13 -1.28 -13.36 -25.55
N GLY A 14 -0.05 -12.86 -25.53
CA GLY A 14 0.28 -11.48 -25.90
C GLY A 14 1.35 -11.45 -26.98
N PRO A 15 1.65 -10.29 -27.58
CA PRO A 15 2.68 -10.15 -28.62
C PRO A 15 4.06 -10.60 -28.14
N ASP A 16 4.32 -10.56 -26.84
CA ASP A 16 5.57 -11.03 -26.21
C ASP A 16 5.40 -12.43 -25.56
N SER A 17 4.45 -13.27 -26.03
CA SER A 17 4.23 -14.59 -25.47
C SER A 17 5.49 -15.43 -25.62
N ARG A 18 6.15 -15.72 -24.50
CA ARG A 18 7.30 -16.61 -24.43
C ARG A 18 6.83 -18.05 -24.49
N GLU A 19 7.59 -18.90 -25.15
CA GLU A 19 7.37 -20.35 -25.05
C GLU A 19 7.42 -20.78 -23.60
N VAL A 20 6.44 -21.59 -23.21
CA VAL A 20 6.36 -22.12 -21.84
C VAL A 20 7.48 -23.15 -21.67
N PRO A 21 8.39 -23.00 -20.70
CA PRO A 21 9.45 -23.96 -20.46
C PRO A 21 8.89 -25.37 -20.15
N ASP A 22 9.57 -26.43 -20.56
CA ASP A 22 9.10 -27.82 -20.38
C ASP A 22 8.87 -28.18 -18.92
N ASP A 23 9.72 -27.72 -18.00
CA ASP A 23 9.55 -27.92 -16.56
C ASP A 23 8.25 -27.28 -16.03
N VAL A 24 7.87 -26.15 -16.61
CA VAL A 24 6.61 -25.47 -16.30
C VAL A 24 5.43 -26.22 -16.90
N LEU A 25 5.51 -26.64 -18.19
CA LEU A 25 4.47 -27.43 -18.85
C LEU A 25 4.16 -28.70 -18.06
N ASN A 26 5.18 -29.43 -17.64
CA ASN A 26 5.01 -30.64 -16.84
C ASN A 26 4.25 -30.36 -15.52
N VAL A 27 4.55 -29.26 -14.85
CA VAL A 27 3.83 -28.85 -13.64
C VAL A 27 2.38 -28.46 -13.97
N LEU A 28 2.12 -27.73 -15.05
CA LEU A 28 0.78 -27.33 -15.43
C LEU A 28 -0.08 -28.54 -15.83
N HIS A 29 0.46 -29.48 -16.60
CA HIS A 29 -0.20 -30.75 -16.91
C HIS A 29 -0.52 -31.57 -15.66
N TRP A 30 0.42 -31.67 -14.74
CA TRP A 30 0.18 -32.35 -13.46
C TRP A 30 -0.95 -31.68 -12.66
N VAL A 31 -0.95 -30.33 -12.58
CA VAL A 31 -2.02 -29.59 -11.89
C VAL A 31 -3.36 -29.83 -12.57
N ALA A 32 -3.43 -29.75 -13.90
CA ALA A 32 -4.67 -29.97 -14.63
C ALA A 32 -5.22 -31.38 -14.36
N LYS A 33 -4.35 -32.41 -14.40
CA LYS A 33 -4.74 -33.80 -14.13
C LYS A 33 -5.15 -34.03 -12.66
N ALA A 34 -4.55 -33.32 -11.72
CA ALA A 34 -4.85 -33.43 -10.28
C ALA A 34 -6.02 -32.50 -9.84
N SER A 35 -6.50 -31.65 -10.73
CA SER A 35 -7.61 -30.74 -10.45
C SER A 35 -8.93 -31.49 -10.39
N ARG A 36 -9.82 -31.04 -9.51
CA ARG A 36 -11.19 -31.55 -9.40
C ARG A 36 -12.13 -30.72 -10.27
N SER A 37 -13.26 -31.31 -10.60
CA SER A 37 -14.33 -30.60 -11.28
C SER A 37 -14.84 -29.42 -10.43
N LEU A 38 -15.19 -28.32 -11.08
CA LEU A 38 -15.85 -27.19 -10.43
C LEU A 38 -17.19 -27.61 -9.79
N ALA A 39 -17.92 -28.50 -10.44
CA ALA A 39 -19.18 -29.06 -9.94
C ALA A 39 -19.04 -29.79 -8.59
N ASP A 40 -17.84 -30.34 -8.28
CA ASP A 40 -17.59 -30.97 -6.99
C ASP A 40 -17.74 -30.00 -5.81
N LEU A 41 -17.61 -28.70 -6.05
CA LEU A 41 -17.80 -27.68 -5.00
C LEU A 41 -19.26 -27.62 -4.51
N ALA A 42 -20.22 -28.12 -5.28
CA ALA A 42 -21.61 -28.21 -4.84
C ALA A 42 -21.79 -29.16 -3.64
N ASP A 43 -20.87 -30.11 -3.46
CA ASP A 43 -20.82 -30.94 -2.24
C ASP A 43 -20.31 -30.10 -1.06
N PRO A 44 -21.13 -29.93 0.02
CA PRO A 44 -20.71 -29.18 1.20
C PRO A 44 -19.46 -29.75 1.89
N ALA A 45 -19.17 -31.05 1.77
CA ALA A 45 -17.97 -31.66 2.34
C ALA A 45 -16.73 -31.19 1.58
N VAL A 46 -16.80 -31.14 0.25
CA VAL A 46 -15.73 -30.62 -0.61
C VAL A 46 -15.51 -29.13 -0.36
N ALA A 47 -16.58 -28.32 -0.32
CA ALA A 47 -16.49 -26.90 -0.01
C ALA A 47 -15.81 -26.63 1.36
N ARG A 48 -16.14 -27.43 2.40
CA ARG A 48 -15.47 -27.35 3.71
C ARG A 48 -13.99 -27.71 3.61
N GLN A 49 -13.65 -28.77 2.86
CA GLN A 49 -12.24 -29.16 2.66
C GLN A 49 -11.43 -28.06 1.97
N VAL A 50 -12.00 -27.41 0.95
CA VAL A 50 -11.38 -26.27 0.28
C VAL A 50 -11.20 -25.10 1.25
N LEU A 51 -12.21 -24.73 2.04
CA LEU A 51 -12.11 -23.70 3.06
C LEU A 51 -11.06 -24.01 4.13
N TYR A 52 -10.89 -25.28 4.50
CA TYR A 52 -9.84 -25.71 5.40
C TYR A 52 -8.46 -25.53 4.77
N SER A 53 -8.29 -25.91 3.50
CA SER A 53 -7.02 -25.76 2.76
C SER A 53 -6.57 -24.31 2.65
N LEU A 54 -7.50 -23.32 2.62
CA LEU A 54 -7.15 -21.92 2.63
C LEU A 54 -6.40 -21.47 3.89
N LYS A 55 -6.56 -22.20 5.02
CA LYS A 55 -5.86 -21.91 6.28
C LYS A 55 -4.37 -22.27 6.23
N LEU A 56 -3.95 -22.98 5.20
CA LEU A 56 -2.58 -23.47 5.05
C LEU A 56 -1.83 -22.66 3.97
N LYS A 57 -0.52 -22.55 4.14
CA LYS A 57 0.40 -22.16 3.07
C LYS A 57 0.75 -23.39 2.22
N LEU A 58 1.47 -23.18 1.12
CA LEU A 58 1.91 -24.30 0.24
C LEU A 58 2.91 -25.26 0.92
N ASP A 59 3.58 -24.80 1.98
CA ASP A 59 4.48 -25.60 2.79
C ASP A 59 3.76 -26.37 3.94
N GLY A 60 2.43 -26.30 3.99
CA GLY A 60 1.62 -26.92 5.02
C GLY A 60 1.53 -26.15 6.35
N THR A 61 2.29 -25.06 6.51
CA THR A 61 2.22 -24.24 7.73
C THR A 61 0.98 -23.32 7.72
N ALA A 62 0.57 -22.87 8.90
CA ALA A 62 -0.60 -22.00 9.04
C ALA A 62 -0.41 -20.67 8.32
N ALA A 63 -1.43 -20.26 7.57
CA ALA A 63 -1.47 -18.93 6.95
C ALA A 63 -1.97 -17.89 7.96
N ALA A 64 -1.46 -16.66 7.87
CA ALA A 64 -1.94 -15.55 8.68
C ALA A 64 -3.45 -15.31 8.46
N ALA A 65 -4.16 -14.94 9.52
CA ALA A 65 -5.61 -14.76 9.51
C ALA A 65 -6.11 -13.86 8.37
N GLU A 66 -5.44 -12.73 8.12
CA GLU A 66 -5.79 -11.83 7.01
C GLU A 66 -5.55 -12.48 5.64
N THR A 67 -4.50 -13.30 5.49
CA THR A 67 -4.25 -14.07 4.26
C THR A 67 -5.40 -15.07 4.01
N VAL A 68 -5.89 -15.75 5.05
CA VAL A 68 -7.03 -16.66 4.97
C VAL A 68 -8.29 -15.89 4.51
N ARG A 69 -8.55 -14.72 5.09
CA ARG A 69 -9.69 -13.88 4.71
C ARG A 69 -9.61 -13.45 3.24
N ARG A 70 -8.42 -13.04 2.77
CA ARG A 70 -8.20 -12.66 1.37
C ARG A 70 -8.41 -13.85 0.42
N LYS A 71 -7.81 -15.00 0.72
CA LYS A 71 -7.99 -16.22 -0.08
C LYS A 71 -9.47 -16.57 -0.21
N ARG A 72 -10.22 -16.54 0.91
CA ARG A 72 -11.66 -16.81 0.88
C ARG A 72 -12.42 -15.78 0.02
N ARG A 73 -12.11 -14.49 0.15
CA ARG A 73 -12.76 -13.45 -0.67
C ARG A 73 -12.53 -13.71 -2.16
N THR A 74 -11.29 -14.02 -2.56
CA THR A 74 -10.97 -14.36 -3.96
C THR A 74 -11.75 -15.59 -4.42
N LEU A 75 -11.84 -16.63 -3.59
CA LEU A 75 -12.59 -17.84 -3.92
C LEU A 75 -14.11 -17.55 -4.04
N VAL A 76 -14.67 -16.74 -3.14
CA VAL A 76 -16.08 -16.33 -3.21
C VAL A 76 -16.35 -15.56 -4.51
N ASN A 77 -15.49 -14.63 -4.89
CA ASN A 77 -15.64 -13.89 -6.14
C ASN A 77 -15.53 -14.80 -7.36
N ALA A 78 -14.60 -15.76 -7.37
CA ALA A 78 -14.48 -16.73 -8.45
C ALA A 78 -15.73 -17.65 -8.55
N ALA A 79 -16.27 -18.07 -7.40
CA ALA A 79 -17.49 -18.88 -7.37
C ALA A 79 -18.73 -18.07 -7.80
N ASN A 80 -18.83 -16.78 -7.44
CA ASN A 80 -19.89 -15.90 -7.97
C ASN A 80 -19.80 -15.79 -9.49
N TYR A 81 -18.59 -15.58 -10.01
CA TYR A 81 -18.38 -15.52 -11.46
C TYR A 81 -18.77 -16.83 -12.16
N ALA A 82 -18.52 -17.98 -11.54
CA ALA A 82 -18.97 -19.26 -12.07
C ALA A 82 -20.51 -19.39 -12.05
N VAL A 83 -21.19 -18.78 -11.08
CA VAL A 83 -22.68 -18.67 -11.08
C VAL A 83 -23.15 -17.76 -12.21
N ASP A 84 -22.50 -16.62 -12.41
CA ASP A 84 -22.86 -15.68 -13.51
C ASP A 84 -22.68 -16.34 -14.88
N LEU A 85 -21.74 -17.27 -15.04
CA LEU A 85 -21.54 -18.07 -16.25
C LEU A 85 -22.48 -19.29 -16.37
N GLY A 86 -23.29 -19.58 -15.36
CA GLY A 86 -24.17 -20.76 -15.35
C GLY A 86 -23.47 -22.09 -15.04
N GLU A 87 -22.18 -22.05 -14.68
CA GLU A 87 -21.38 -23.24 -14.31
C GLU A 87 -21.72 -23.77 -12.91
N LEU A 88 -22.28 -22.93 -12.05
CA LEU A 88 -22.81 -23.24 -10.74
C LEU A 88 -24.20 -22.63 -10.58
N GLN A 89 -25.11 -23.32 -9.87
CA GLN A 89 -26.44 -22.79 -9.59
C GLN A 89 -26.44 -21.74 -8.49
N GLU A 90 -25.58 -21.94 -7.49
CA GLU A 90 -25.39 -21.02 -6.36
C GLU A 90 -23.93 -21.04 -5.90
N ASN A 91 -23.54 -20.07 -5.08
CA ASN A 91 -22.18 -20.02 -4.55
C ASN A 91 -22.01 -20.98 -3.35
N PRO A 92 -21.38 -22.15 -3.53
CA PRO A 92 -21.26 -23.16 -2.47
C PRO A 92 -20.35 -22.72 -1.32
N ILE A 93 -19.48 -21.75 -1.55
CA ILE A 93 -18.55 -21.24 -0.52
C ILE A 93 -19.27 -20.35 0.50
N THR A 94 -20.35 -19.69 0.08
CA THR A 94 -21.19 -18.88 0.98
C THR A 94 -22.26 -19.72 1.70
N ALA A 95 -22.70 -20.82 1.09
CA ALA A 95 -23.65 -21.73 1.69
C ALA A 95 -23.08 -22.50 2.90
N VAL A 96 -21.75 -22.69 2.96
CA VAL A 96 -21.10 -23.39 4.06
C VAL A 96 -20.79 -22.45 5.22
N ARG A 97 -21.21 -22.82 6.43
CA ARG A 97 -20.86 -22.08 7.66
C ARG A 97 -19.35 -21.98 7.83
N TRP A 98 -18.86 -20.76 7.89
CA TRP A 98 -17.44 -20.46 8.04
C TRP A 98 -17.18 -19.51 9.20
N GLN A 99 -16.28 -19.90 10.08
CA GLN A 99 -15.86 -19.06 11.19
C GLN A 99 -14.77 -18.08 10.72
N LYS A 100 -15.12 -16.81 10.66
CA LYS A 100 -14.20 -15.74 10.26
C LYS A 100 -13.03 -15.64 11.25
N PRO A 101 -11.78 -15.73 10.78
CA PRO A 101 -10.63 -15.54 11.67
C PRO A 101 -10.63 -14.14 12.29
N LYS A 102 -10.32 -14.05 13.57
CA LYS A 102 -10.15 -12.77 14.25
C LYS A 102 -8.87 -12.11 13.75
N VAL A 103 -8.98 -10.88 13.30
CA VAL A 103 -7.85 -10.04 12.87
C VAL A 103 -7.94 -8.73 13.62
N SER A 104 -6.85 -8.32 14.23
CA SER A 104 -6.74 -6.95 14.72
C SER A 104 -6.50 -6.03 13.50
N ASN A 105 -7.43 -5.10 13.29
CA ASN A 105 -7.27 -4.07 12.27
C ASN A 105 -6.48 -2.85 12.80
N GLN A 106 -6.07 -2.87 14.08
CA GLN A 106 -5.38 -1.78 14.73
C GLN A 106 -3.92 -1.70 14.27
N VAL A 107 -3.44 -0.49 14.12
CA VAL A 107 -2.02 -0.22 13.87
C VAL A 107 -1.23 -0.55 15.13
N ASP A 108 -0.12 -1.25 14.97
CA ASP A 108 0.84 -1.46 16.05
C ASP A 108 1.57 -0.13 16.33
N PRO A 109 1.49 0.45 17.54
CA PRO A 109 2.16 1.71 17.85
C PRO A 109 3.67 1.68 17.60
N ARG A 110 4.29 0.50 17.67
CA ARG A 110 5.74 0.34 17.46
C ARG A 110 6.20 0.61 16.03
N VAL A 111 5.28 0.56 15.04
CA VAL A 111 5.62 0.89 13.64
C VAL A 111 5.50 2.38 13.35
N VAL A 112 4.89 3.15 14.25
CA VAL A 112 4.60 4.57 14.08
C VAL A 112 5.83 5.39 14.48
N ALA A 113 6.37 6.14 13.52
CA ALA A 113 7.51 7.01 13.73
C ALA A 113 7.06 8.40 14.24
N ASN A 114 7.68 8.88 15.30
CA ASN A 114 7.55 10.27 15.72
C ASN A 114 8.34 11.21 14.79
N PRO A 115 8.20 12.55 14.91
CA PRO A 115 8.86 13.49 14.00
C PRO A 115 10.39 13.40 13.95
N GLU A 116 11.05 13.10 15.07
CA GLU A 116 12.50 12.92 15.13
C GLU A 116 12.91 11.63 14.43
N GLN A 117 12.24 10.53 14.74
CA GLN A 117 12.48 9.23 14.11
C GLN A 117 12.25 9.29 12.59
N ALA A 118 11.21 10.00 12.14
CA ALA A 118 10.95 10.17 10.73
C ALA A 118 12.05 10.95 10.02
N ARG A 119 12.57 12.02 10.61
CA ARG A 119 13.73 12.74 10.09
C ARG A 119 14.95 11.82 9.94
N ASN A 120 15.24 11.05 11.00
CA ASN A 120 16.35 10.11 10.99
C ASN A 120 16.20 9.04 9.91
N LEU A 121 14.98 8.53 9.70
CA LEU A 121 14.66 7.57 8.63
C LEU A 121 14.86 8.18 7.24
N LEU A 122 14.37 9.40 6.99
CA LEU A 122 14.54 10.10 5.71
C LEU A 122 16.02 10.40 5.44
N THR A 123 16.77 10.80 6.46
CA THR A 123 18.23 10.97 6.37
C THR A 123 18.90 9.64 6.03
N ALA A 124 18.55 8.56 6.70
CA ALA A 124 19.09 7.23 6.40
C ALA A 124 18.82 6.79 4.96
N VAL A 125 17.62 7.08 4.44
CA VAL A 125 17.27 6.81 3.05
C VAL A 125 18.22 7.52 2.08
N SER A 126 18.63 8.75 2.36
CA SER A 126 19.51 9.53 1.48
C SER A 126 20.89 8.87 1.23
N TYR A 127 21.36 8.04 2.18
CA TYR A 127 22.63 7.31 2.07
C TYR A 127 22.53 5.99 1.29
N ILE A 128 21.34 5.55 0.91
CA ILE A 128 21.16 4.29 0.18
C ILE A 128 21.75 4.40 -1.22
N GLY A 129 22.57 3.41 -1.61
CA GLY A 129 23.19 3.34 -2.92
C GLY A 129 24.67 3.69 -2.94
N GLY A 130 25.24 4.16 -1.83
CA GLY A 130 26.66 4.47 -1.67
C GLY A 130 27.05 5.86 -2.17
N TYR A 131 28.35 6.16 -2.04
CA TYR A 131 28.93 7.46 -2.38
C TYR A 131 28.70 7.81 -3.87
N ARG A 132 28.30 9.04 -4.12
CA ARG A 132 27.97 9.61 -5.47
C ARG A 132 26.76 8.97 -6.19
N ARG A 133 26.01 8.04 -5.58
CA ARG A 133 24.80 7.47 -6.19
C ARG A 133 23.57 8.23 -5.74
N ALA A 134 22.72 8.62 -6.69
CA ALA A 134 21.53 9.44 -6.44
C ALA A 134 20.32 8.63 -5.95
N ARG A 135 20.38 7.27 -5.98
CA ARG A 135 19.22 6.40 -5.74
C ARG A 135 18.48 6.70 -4.43
N GLY A 136 19.19 6.79 -3.31
CA GLY A 136 18.58 7.10 -2.01
C GLY A 136 18.03 8.50 -1.96
N ARG A 137 18.81 9.48 -2.41
CA ARG A 137 18.38 10.89 -2.44
C ARG A 137 17.12 11.11 -3.27
N ARG A 138 16.94 10.42 -4.40
CA ARG A 138 15.71 10.45 -5.19
C ARG A 138 14.49 9.90 -4.46
N LEU A 139 14.67 9.06 -3.44
CA LEU A 139 13.59 8.48 -2.66
C LEU A 139 13.22 9.28 -1.40
N VAL A 140 14.01 10.27 -1.01
CA VAL A 140 13.71 11.09 0.20
C VAL A 140 12.36 11.77 0.04
N GLY A 141 12.13 12.53 -1.03
CA GLY A 141 10.86 13.18 -1.31
C GLY A 141 9.69 12.19 -1.44
N PHE A 142 9.94 11.02 -2.04
CA PHE A 142 8.96 9.94 -2.14
C PHE A 142 8.45 9.46 -0.78
N PHE A 143 9.36 9.17 0.16
CA PHE A 143 8.98 8.77 1.50
C PHE A 143 8.44 9.93 2.34
N ALA A 144 8.94 11.15 2.11
CA ALA A 144 8.44 12.36 2.75
C ALA A 144 6.95 12.61 2.41
N CYS A 145 6.50 12.34 1.17
CA CYS A 145 5.10 12.39 0.78
C CYS A 145 4.23 11.47 1.64
N MET A 146 4.71 10.27 1.98
CA MET A 146 3.96 9.35 2.83
C MET A 146 3.90 9.81 4.28
N TYR A 147 5.00 10.36 4.81
CA TYR A 147 5.07 10.79 6.20
C TYR A 147 4.37 12.13 6.44
N PHE A 148 4.63 13.13 5.62
CA PHE A 148 4.07 14.47 5.82
C PHE A 148 2.70 14.67 5.16
N GLY A 149 2.49 14.07 3.98
CA GLY A 149 1.25 14.16 3.20
C GLY A 149 0.27 13.00 3.42
N GLY A 150 0.70 11.94 4.11
CA GLY A 150 -0.12 10.75 4.31
C GLY A 150 -0.46 10.00 3.01
N PHE A 151 0.33 10.14 1.96
CA PHE A 151 0.06 9.52 0.65
C PHE A 151 0.20 8.01 0.69
N LEU A 152 -0.56 7.34 -0.15
CA LEU A 152 -0.30 5.93 -0.49
C LEU A 152 0.96 5.84 -1.37
N PRO A 153 1.75 4.75 -1.27
CA PRO A 153 2.89 4.57 -2.18
C PRO A 153 2.52 4.68 -3.67
N ALA A 154 1.35 4.17 -4.06
CA ALA A 154 0.88 4.23 -5.45
C ALA A 154 0.48 5.66 -5.89
N GLU A 155 0.01 6.49 -4.96
CA GLU A 155 -0.26 7.92 -5.20
C GLU A 155 1.05 8.68 -5.39
N ALA A 156 2.03 8.45 -4.50
CA ALA A 156 3.34 9.07 -4.63
C ALA A 156 4.04 8.67 -5.94
N VAL A 157 3.93 7.41 -6.38
CA VAL A 157 4.47 6.97 -7.69
C VAL A 157 3.83 7.72 -8.86
N GLY A 158 2.54 8.04 -8.76
CA GLY A 158 1.80 8.75 -9.81
C GLY A 158 1.91 10.27 -9.76
N LEU A 159 2.49 10.85 -8.69
CA LEU A 159 2.52 12.30 -8.48
C LEU A 159 3.34 13.03 -9.54
N ALA A 160 2.74 14.04 -10.17
CA ALA A 160 3.38 14.91 -11.14
C ALA A 160 3.58 16.32 -10.58
N GLU A 161 4.48 17.10 -11.18
CA GLU A 161 4.71 18.49 -10.78
C GLU A 161 3.44 19.34 -10.89
N THR A 162 2.66 19.11 -11.93
CA THR A 162 1.39 19.81 -12.17
C THR A 162 0.32 19.54 -11.10
N ASP A 163 0.50 18.50 -10.30
CA ASP A 163 -0.41 18.14 -9.22
C ASP A 163 -0.11 18.93 -7.93
N LEU A 164 0.94 19.77 -7.92
CA LEU A 164 1.44 20.45 -6.74
C LEU A 164 1.22 21.97 -6.82
N VAL A 165 0.71 22.51 -5.73
CA VAL A 165 0.73 23.95 -5.47
C VAL A 165 1.70 24.20 -4.32
N MET A 166 2.84 24.79 -4.65
CA MET A 166 3.94 25.00 -3.71
C MET A 166 4.24 26.51 -3.58
N PRO A 167 3.66 27.21 -2.58
CA PRO A 167 3.93 28.62 -2.35
C PRO A 167 5.35 28.82 -1.79
N ASP A 168 5.89 30.04 -1.90
CA ASP A 168 7.22 30.37 -1.38
C ASP A 168 7.31 30.24 0.14
N ALA A 169 6.23 30.44 0.83
CA ALA A 169 6.12 30.26 2.27
C ALA A 169 4.76 29.65 2.65
N GLY A 170 4.74 28.90 3.75
CA GLY A 170 3.51 28.33 4.28
C GLY A 170 3.13 26.97 3.70
N TRP A 171 1.87 26.64 3.84
CA TRP A 171 1.30 25.36 3.41
C TRP A 171 1.05 25.33 1.90
N GLY A 172 1.44 24.23 1.27
CA GLY A 172 1.07 23.92 -0.10
C GLY A 172 -0.11 22.95 -0.17
N SER A 173 -0.38 22.47 -1.37
CA SER A 173 -1.37 21.40 -1.58
C SER A 173 -0.97 20.47 -2.72
N ALA A 174 -1.38 19.20 -2.59
CA ALA A 174 -1.29 18.21 -3.66
C ALA A 174 -2.70 17.82 -4.12
N LEU A 175 -2.91 17.76 -5.43
CA LEU A 175 -4.14 17.33 -6.08
C LEU A 175 -3.96 15.90 -6.57
N LEU A 176 -4.43 14.94 -5.78
CA LEU A 176 -4.31 13.52 -6.10
C LEU A 176 -5.53 13.09 -6.92
N HIS A 177 -5.32 12.63 -8.13
CA HIS A 177 -6.37 12.17 -9.04
C HIS A 177 -6.05 10.79 -9.64
N ARG A 178 -4.83 10.30 -9.44
CA ARG A 178 -4.39 9.01 -9.99
C ARG A 178 -3.54 8.21 -9.01
N THR A 179 -3.51 6.92 -9.25
CA THR A 179 -2.64 5.98 -8.54
C THR A 179 -1.94 5.07 -9.55
N ARG A 180 -0.68 4.72 -9.29
CA ARG A 180 0.07 3.77 -10.12
C ARG A 180 0.52 2.56 -9.29
N PRO A 181 -0.39 1.62 -8.99
CA PRO A 181 -0.03 0.40 -8.29
C PRO A 181 0.84 -0.50 -9.17
N SER A 182 1.85 -1.12 -8.55
CA SER A 182 2.66 -2.14 -9.21
C SER A 182 1.86 -3.44 -9.32
N VAL A 183 1.57 -3.88 -10.54
CA VAL A 183 0.78 -5.08 -10.83
C VAL A 183 1.66 -6.15 -11.49
N GLY A 184 2.50 -5.76 -12.41
CA GLY A 184 3.33 -6.63 -13.25
C GLY A 184 2.82 -6.68 -14.68
N ARG A 185 3.74 -6.67 -15.63
CA ARG A 185 3.47 -6.54 -17.06
C ARG A 185 2.42 -7.51 -17.60
N GLN A 186 2.43 -8.73 -17.08
CA GLN A 186 1.52 -9.79 -17.52
C GLN A 186 0.07 -9.61 -17.07
N TRP A 187 -0.22 -8.60 -16.25
CA TRP A 187 -1.53 -8.34 -15.66
C TRP A 187 -2.06 -6.94 -15.98
N THR A 188 -1.41 -6.25 -16.90
CA THR A 188 -1.83 -4.93 -17.37
C THR A 188 -2.18 -5.01 -18.86
N ASP A 189 -3.21 -4.30 -19.27
CA ASP A 189 -3.61 -4.25 -20.69
C ASP A 189 -2.57 -3.52 -21.55
N THR A 190 -1.78 -2.65 -20.93
CA THR A 190 -0.72 -1.86 -21.57
C THR A 190 0.64 -2.59 -21.66
N GLY A 191 0.80 -3.73 -20.99
CA GLY A 191 2.10 -4.40 -20.85
C GLY A 191 3.11 -3.66 -19.94
N GLU A 192 2.67 -2.58 -19.27
CA GLU A 192 3.51 -1.85 -18.32
C GLU A 192 3.53 -2.54 -16.95
N THR A 193 4.58 -2.25 -16.14
CA THR A 193 4.72 -2.83 -14.79
C THR A 193 3.75 -2.26 -13.76
N HIS A 194 3.19 -1.11 -14.07
CA HIS A 194 2.24 -0.38 -13.24
C HIS A 194 0.97 -0.15 -14.05
N ASP A 195 -0.14 -0.20 -13.35
CA ASP A 195 -1.45 0.12 -13.90
C ASP A 195 -1.79 1.57 -13.55
N ASP A 196 -2.36 2.33 -14.48
CA ASP A 196 -2.79 3.72 -14.23
C ASP A 196 -4.29 3.70 -13.88
N ARG A 197 -4.60 4.13 -12.67
CA ARG A 197 -5.96 4.08 -12.11
C ARG A 197 -6.32 5.39 -11.44
N GLY A 198 -7.59 5.73 -11.44
CA GLY A 198 -8.15 6.75 -10.57
C GLY A 198 -7.98 6.42 -9.08
N LEU A 199 -8.49 7.28 -8.21
CA LEU A 199 -8.48 7.06 -6.78
C LEU A 199 -9.37 5.87 -6.42
N LYS A 200 -8.97 5.16 -5.36
CA LYS A 200 -9.70 3.95 -4.93
C LYS A 200 -11.11 4.30 -4.46
N SER A 201 -12.09 3.57 -4.97
CA SER A 201 -13.52 3.69 -4.60
C SER A 201 -14.13 5.07 -4.86
N ARG A 202 -13.58 5.81 -5.82
CA ARG A 202 -14.08 7.10 -6.28
C ARG A 202 -14.32 7.09 -7.79
N PRO A 203 -15.17 7.97 -8.33
CA PRO A 203 -15.25 8.21 -9.76
C PRO A 203 -13.88 8.55 -10.35
N THR A 204 -13.65 8.21 -11.61
CA THR A 204 -12.34 8.38 -12.28
C THR A 204 -11.89 9.85 -12.32
N GLU A 205 -12.83 10.79 -12.35
CA GLU A 205 -12.57 12.23 -12.43
C GLU A 205 -12.45 12.89 -11.05
N ASP A 206 -12.63 12.13 -9.97
CA ASP A 206 -12.57 12.69 -8.62
C ASP A 206 -11.13 13.03 -8.21
N VAL A 207 -10.98 14.18 -7.57
CA VAL A 207 -9.71 14.74 -7.13
C VAL A 207 -9.71 14.89 -5.62
N ARG A 208 -8.66 14.40 -4.96
CA ARG A 208 -8.46 14.60 -3.54
C ARG A 208 -7.38 15.66 -3.33
N ARG A 209 -7.77 16.77 -2.71
CA ARG A 209 -6.83 17.80 -2.28
C ARG A 209 -6.26 17.46 -0.91
N VAL A 210 -4.95 17.37 -0.82
CA VAL A 210 -4.22 17.11 0.43
C VAL A 210 -3.34 18.32 0.75
N PRO A 211 -3.55 19.02 1.88
CA PRO A 211 -2.63 20.05 2.35
C PRO A 211 -1.27 19.42 2.67
N ILE A 212 -0.21 20.07 2.20
CA ILE A 212 1.17 19.64 2.48
C ILE A 212 1.91 20.70 3.30
N PRO A 213 2.59 20.30 4.38
CA PRO A 213 3.26 21.26 5.27
C PRO A 213 4.51 21.87 4.61
N PRO A 214 4.97 23.04 5.11
CA PRO A 214 6.15 23.73 4.57
C PRO A 214 7.39 22.85 4.45
N GLN A 215 7.58 21.91 5.38
CA GLN A 215 8.68 20.94 5.36
C GLN A 215 8.64 20.06 4.10
N LEU A 216 7.44 19.57 3.73
CA LEU A 216 7.30 18.76 2.51
C LEU A 216 7.46 19.62 1.27
N VAL A 217 6.93 20.85 1.27
CA VAL A 217 7.09 21.81 0.17
C VAL A 217 8.58 22.04 -0.12
N GLY A 218 9.38 22.31 0.92
CA GLY A 218 10.83 22.50 0.79
C GLY A 218 11.54 21.27 0.20
N MET A 219 11.21 20.08 0.71
CA MET A 219 11.80 18.83 0.22
C MET A 219 11.42 18.51 -1.25
N LEU A 220 10.20 18.83 -1.66
CA LEU A 220 9.76 18.63 -3.05
C LEU A 220 10.40 19.64 -4.01
N ARG A 221 10.58 20.88 -3.59
CA ARG A 221 11.34 21.88 -4.36
C ARG A 221 12.80 21.45 -4.55
N GLU A 222 13.48 21.08 -3.48
CA GLU A 222 14.85 20.55 -3.54
C GLU A 222 14.94 19.32 -4.45
N HIS A 223 13.93 18.45 -4.42
CA HIS A 223 13.86 17.30 -5.30
C HIS A 223 13.74 17.71 -6.77
N LEU A 224 12.85 18.65 -7.10
CA LEU A 224 12.67 19.19 -8.45
C LEU A 224 13.93 19.90 -8.96
N ASP A 225 14.53 20.75 -8.14
CA ASP A 225 15.76 21.47 -8.47
C ASP A 225 16.93 20.52 -8.75
N THR A 226 16.99 19.40 -8.01
CA THR A 226 18.10 18.44 -8.10
C THR A 226 17.91 17.43 -9.23
N PHE A 227 16.70 16.95 -9.43
CA PHE A 227 16.42 15.79 -10.29
C PHE A 227 15.46 16.10 -11.45
N GLY A 228 14.76 17.21 -11.41
CA GLY A 228 13.71 17.51 -12.38
C GLY A 228 12.55 16.52 -12.33
N THR A 229 11.86 16.40 -13.46
CA THR A 229 10.74 15.47 -13.66
C THR A 229 11.08 14.42 -14.72
N ALA A 230 10.34 13.32 -14.75
CA ALA A 230 10.35 12.39 -15.86
C ALA A 230 9.70 13.03 -17.11
N SER A 231 9.84 12.39 -18.27
CA SER A 231 9.27 12.89 -19.54
C SER A 231 7.74 13.04 -19.53
N ASP A 232 7.06 12.34 -18.64
CA ASP A 232 5.60 12.41 -18.40
C ASP A 232 5.22 13.33 -17.22
N GLY A 233 6.14 14.14 -16.73
CA GLY A 233 5.94 15.11 -15.65
C GLY A 233 5.98 14.53 -14.24
N ARG A 234 6.20 13.23 -14.07
CA ARG A 234 6.27 12.59 -12.74
C ARG A 234 7.50 13.06 -11.95
N LEU A 235 7.31 13.28 -10.64
CA LEU A 235 8.38 13.65 -9.73
C LEU A 235 9.35 12.48 -9.48
N PHE A 236 8.81 11.30 -9.23
CA PHE A 236 9.61 10.15 -8.77
C PHE A 236 9.82 9.14 -9.89
N PHE A 237 11.06 9.05 -10.33
CA PHE A 237 11.47 8.16 -11.41
C PHE A 237 12.85 7.55 -11.13
N SER A 238 13.14 6.42 -11.76
CA SER A 238 14.43 5.76 -11.65
C SER A 238 15.53 6.54 -12.40
N GLU A 239 16.79 6.23 -12.16
CA GLU A 239 17.93 6.81 -12.90
C GLU A 239 17.83 6.64 -14.42
N LYS A 240 16.98 5.73 -14.88
CA LYS A 240 16.71 5.47 -16.31
C LYS A 240 15.41 6.13 -16.81
N GLY A 241 14.81 7.03 -16.04
CA GLY A 241 13.54 7.69 -16.39
C GLY A 241 12.27 6.84 -16.18
N ALA A 242 12.40 5.55 -15.87
CA ALA A 242 11.27 4.66 -15.71
C ALA A 242 10.56 4.85 -14.35
N VAL A 243 9.34 4.33 -14.23
CA VAL A 243 8.60 4.28 -12.96
C VAL A 243 9.42 3.58 -11.89
N VAL A 244 9.41 4.11 -10.66
CA VAL A 244 10.13 3.49 -9.54
C VAL A 244 9.45 2.16 -9.17
N PRO A 245 10.12 1.01 -9.38
CA PRO A 245 9.50 -0.27 -9.09
C PRO A 245 9.36 -0.51 -7.59
N SER A 246 8.31 -1.23 -7.19
CA SER A 246 8.05 -1.54 -5.78
C SER A 246 9.22 -2.27 -5.09
N SER A 247 9.97 -3.09 -5.83
CA SER A 247 11.19 -3.72 -5.34
C SER A 247 12.29 -2.73 -4.94
N THR A 248 12.24 -1.50 -5.42
CA THR A 248 13.21 -0.46 -5.08
C THR A 248 12.91 0.20 -3.74
N TYR A 249 11.63 0.44 -3.42
CA TYR A 249 11.25 1.17 -2.20
C TYR A 249 10.73 0.27 -1.07
N LEU A 250 10.16 -0.92 -1.35
CA LEU A 250 9.64 -1.82 -0.31
C LEU A 250 10.69 -2.24 0.75
N PRO A 251 11.94 -2.58 0.39
CA PRO A 251 12.94 -3.03 1.36
C PRO A 251 13.68 -1.89 2.08
N ARG A 252 13.32 -0.62 1.88
CA ARG A 252 14.26 0.49 2.08
C ARG A 252 13.96 1.42 3.24
N VAL A 253 12.78 1.36 3.86
CA VAL A 253 12.44 2.31 4.93
C VAL A 253 13.25 2.00 6.19
N ALA A 254 13.25 0.74 6.65
CA ALA A 254 14.04 0.31 7.80
C ALA A 254 15.36 -0.41 7.43
N GLY A 255 15.55 -0.75 6.14
CA GLY A 255 16.70 -1.48 5.62
C GLY A 255 17.81 -0.58 5.07
N GLY A 256 17.96 0.65 5.56
CA GLY A 256 19.11 1.51 5.26
C GLY A 256 20.43 0.84 5.64
N PRO A 257 21.58 1.32 5.12
CA PRO A 257 22.86 0.77 5.51
C PRO A 257 23.02 0.84 7.04
N PRO A 258 23.62 -0.18 7.67
CA PRO A 258 23.78 -0.26 9.13
C PRO A 258 24.42 0.99 9.78
N LEU A 259 25.14 1.78 8.98
CA LEU A 259 25.82 3.02 9.42
C LEU A 259 24.86 4.22 9.55
N ALA A 260 23.65 4.16 8.97
CA ALA A 260 22.73 5.30 8.94
C ALA A 260 21.66 5.25 10.04
N LEU A 261 21.40 4.07 10.62
CA LEU A 261 20.46 3.88 11.72
C LEU A 261 21.14 3.11 12.85
N PRO A 262 20.87 3.47 14.13
CA PRO A 262 21.27 2.64 15.26
C PRO A 262 20.76 1.20 15.10
N THR A 263 21.56 0.21 15.47
CA THR A 263 21.23 -1.21 15.33
C THR A 263 19.87 -1.56 15.97
N ALA A 264 19.56 -0.95 17.11
CA ALA A 264 18.28 -1.14 17.80
C ALA A 264 17.09 -0.66 16.96
N VAL A 265 17.22 0.44 16.22
CA VAL A 265 16.17 0.96 15.32
C VAL A 265 16.05 0.09 14.10
N ALA A 266 17.15 -0.33 13.49
CA ALA A 266 17.18 -1.21 12.33
C ALA A 266 16.55 -2.60 12.60
N ALA A 267 16.67 -3.08 13.86
CA ALA A 267 16.08 -4.35 14.31
C ALA A 267 14.62 -4.20 14.79
N SER A 268 14.12 -2.97 14.94
CA SER A 268 12.78 -2.71 15.43
C SER A 268 11.73 -2.81 14.28
N PRO A 269 10.44 -2.94 14.61
CA PRO A 269 9.37 -2.89 13.61
C PRO A 269 9.11 -1.47 13.08
N LEU A 270 9.80 -0.44 13.55
CA LEU A 270 9.58 0.97 13.22
C LEU A 270 9.65 1.19 11.71
N ALA A 271 8.57 1.70 11.13
CA ALA A 271 8.45 2.04 9.72
C ALA A 271 9.03 0.94 8.79
N SER A 272 8.82 -0.33 9.13
CA SER A 272 9.38 -1.47 8.38
C SER A 272 8.86 -1.55 6.94
N ARG A 273 7.71 -0.95 6.68
CA ARG A 273 7.09 -0.85 5.35
C ARG A 273 6.82 0.60 4.99
N PRO A 274 6.85 0.97 3.70
CA PRO A 274 6.51 2.32 3.26
C PRO A 274 5.16 2.82 3.80
N TYR A 275 4.17 1.92 3.86
CA TYR A 275 2.84 2.22 4.38
C TYR A 275 2.82 2.63 5.86
N ASP A 276 3.82 2.22 6.65
CA ASP A 276 3.93 2.57 8.06
C ASP A 276 4.25 4.07 8.25
N LEU A 277 4.87 4.73 7.25
CA LEU A 277 5.04 6.19 7.25
C LEU A 277 3.70 6.92 7.11
N ARG A 278 2.78 6.40 6.30
CA ARG A 278 1.41 6.94 6.27
C ARG A 278 0.68 6.70 7.59
N HIS A 279 0.89 5.55 8.24
CA HIS A 279 0.37 5.34 9.59
C HIS A 279 0.93 6.38 10.56
N SER A 280 2.20 6.72 10.44
CA SER A 280 2.82 7.77 11.25
C SER A 280 2.19 9.14 10.99
N ALA A 281 1.98 9.52 9.72
CA ALA A 281 1.31 10.77 9.35
C ALA A 281 -0.06 10.92 10.02
N LEU A 282 -0.93 9.92 9.83
CA LEU A 282 -2.29 9.96 10.36
C LEU A 282 -2.32 9.97 11.89
N SER A 283 -1.44 9.18 12.54
CA SER A 283 -1.30 9.21 13.99
C SER A 283 -0.82 10.58 14.49
N THR A 284 0.15 11.19 13.78
CA THR A 284 0.66 12.52 14.14
C THR A 284 -0.44 13.58 14.02
N TRP A 285 -1.22 13.57 12.93
CA TRP A 285 -2.31 14.52 12.75
C TRP A 285 -3.40 14.38 13.82
N LEU A 286 -3.80 13.15 14.13
CA LEU A 286 -4.77 12.87 15.17
C LEU A 286 -4.25 13.30 16.55
N ASN A 287 -2.98 13.05 16.87
CA ASN A 287 -2.37 13.46 18.14
C ASN A 287 -2.16 14.98 18.24
N ALA A 288 -1.93 15.65 17.10
CA ALA A 288 -1.94 17.11 17.02
C ALA A 288 -3.34 17.72 17.17
N GLY A 289 -4.39 16.87 17.29
CA GLY A 289 -5.77 17.29 17.49
C GLY A 289 -6.47 17.78 16.23
N VAL A 290 -6.01 17.38 15.05
CA VAL A 290 -6.76 17.58 13.80
C VAL A 290 -8.06 16.76 13.91
N ASP A 291 -9.18 17.35 13.47
CA ASP A 291 -10.47 16.68 13.51
C ASP A 291 -10.43 15.35 12.73
N PRO A 292 -10.95 14.25 13.31
CA PRO A 292 -10.96 12.94 12.63
C PRO A 292 -11.65 12.95 11.27
N THR A 293 -12.65 13.82 11.05
CA THR A 293 -13.33 13.96 9.77
C THR A 293 -12.37 14.52 8.72
N GLU A 294 -11.63 15.56 9.07
CA GLU A 294 -10.62 16.15 8.18
C GLU A 294 -9.47 15.18 7.91
N VAL A 295 -8.99 14.45 8.92
CA VAL A 295 -7.95 13.43 8.72
C VAL A 295 -8.46 12.30 7.81
N ALA A 296 -9.72 11.91 7.96
CA ALA A 296 -10.34 10.88 7.11
C ALA A 296 -10.44 11.35 5.65
N GLU A 297 -10.83 12.60 5.42
CA GLU A 297 -10.91 13.22 4.10
C GLU A 297 -9.52 13.31 3.44
N ARG A 298 -8.52 13.86 4.14
CA ARG A 298 -7.12 13.92 3.68
C ARG A 298 -6.56 12.55 3.33
N ALA A 299 -6.96 11.52 4.08
CA ALA A 299 -6.44 10.18 3.97
C ALA A 299 -7.27 9.22 3.10
N ASP A 300 -8.39 9.67 2.52
CA ASP A 300 -9.32 8.79 1.81
C ASP A 300 -9.72 7.55 2.64
N ASN A 301 -10.18 7.81 3.86
CA ASN A 301 -10.67 6.82 4.81
C ASN A 301 -12.04 7.22 5.32
N SER A 302 -12.83 6.27 5.84
CA SER A 302 -13.95 6.64 6.69
C SER A 302 -13.48 6.96 8.12
N VAL A 303 -14.22 7.83 8.81
CA VAL A 303 -13.93 8.19 10.21
C VAL A 303 -13.93 6.96 11.10
N GLU A 304 -14.86 6.02 10.89
CA GLU A 304 -14.94 4.75 11.63
C GLU A 304 -13.67 3.92 11.46
N VAL A 305 -13.21 3.75 10.20
CA VAL A 305 -11.97 3.02 9.89
C VAL A 305 -10.78 3.71 10.55
N LEU A 306 -10.73 5.05 10.50
CA LEU A 306 -9.67 5.84 11.09
C LEU A 306 -9.59 5.62 12.60
N LEU A 307 -10.68 5.84 13.32
CA LEU A 307 -10.73 5.72 14.78
C LEU A 307 -10.48 4.28 15.25
N THR A 308 -11.08 3.30 14.59
CA THR A 308 -10.84 1.88 14.91
C THR A 308 -9.39 1.47 14.70
N ARG A 309 -8.78 1.95 13.61
CA ARG A 309 -7.44 1.52 13.19
C ARG A 309 -6.34 2.16 14.03
N TYR A 310 -6.52 3.43 14.41
CA TYR A 310 -5.50 4.23 15.13
C TYR A 310 -5.76 4.36 16.62
N ALA A 311 -6.78 3.69 17.17
CA ALA A 311 -7.16 3.78 18.58
C ALA A 311 -5.98 3.62 19.56
N LYS A 312 -5.04 2.72 19.27
CA LYS A 312 -3.86 2.46 20.11
C LYS A 312 -2.71 3.46 19.90
N CYS A 313 -2.77 4.26 18.85
CA CYS A 313 -1.74 5.25 18.52
C CYS A 313 -2.12 6.65 19.01
N LEU A 314 -3.29 6.79 19.66
CA LEU A 314 -3.76 8.05 20.22
C LEU A 314 -3.30 8.18 21.65
N ASP A 315 -2.38 9.12 21.89
CA ASP A 315 -1.84 9.43 23.21
C ASP A 315 -1.93 10.93 23.48
N GLY A 316 -2.08 11.32 24.77
CA GLY A 316 -2.09 12.73 25.20
C GLY A 316 -3.29 13.56 24.70
N ARG A 317 -4.32 12.96 24.08
CA ARG A 317 -5.46 13.70 23.50
C ARG A 317 -6.25 14.50 24.50
N HIS A 318 -6.35 14.05 25.76
CA HIS A 318 -7.08 14.78 26.80
C HIS A 318 -6.45 16.14 27.08
N GLU A 319 -5.12 16.22 27.17
CA GLU A 319 -4.43 17.48 27.41
C GLU A 319 -4.59 18.46 26.24
N VAL A 320 -4.47 17.95 24.98
CA VAL A 320 -4.66 18.78 23.80
C VAL A 320 -6.12 19.29 23.71
N ALA A 321 -7.10 18.43 23.98
CA ALA A 321 -8.50 18.81 23.98
C ALA A 321 -8.80 19.83 25.06
N ASN A 322 -8.32 19.61 26.29
CA ASN A 322 -8.54 20.53 27.41
C ASN A 322 -7.94 21.91 27.11
N ARG A 323 -6.69 21.96 26.60
CA ARG A 323 -6.08 23.24 26.21
C ARG A 323 -6.88 24.00 25.18
N ARG A 324 -7.40 23.33 24.14
CA ARG A 324 -8.26 23.97 23.14
C ARG A 324 -9.57 24.49 23.70
N ILE A 325 -10.17 23.76 24.63
CA ILE A 325 -11.37 24.22 25.34
C ILE A 325 -11.03 25.44 26.19
N GLU A 326 -9.93 25.41 26.92
CA GLU A 326 -9.50 26.55 27.76
C GLU A 326 -9.19 27.79 26.90
N ASP A 327 -8.51 27.61 25.77
CA ASP A 327 -8.18 28.70 24.84
C ASP A 327 -9.46 29.31 24.27
N LEU A 328 -10.44 28.48 23.87
CA LEU A 328 -11.75 28.97 23.40
C LEU A 328 -12.50 29.72 24.49
N LEU A 329 -12.55 29.21 25.71
CA LEU A 329 -13.24 29.86 26.81
C LEU A 329 -12.62 31.22 27.16
N ARG A 330 -11.31 31.37 27.07
CA ARG A 330 -10.61 32.65 27.30
C ARG A 330 -10.95 33.72 26.26
N GLU A 331 -11.35 33.35 25.04
CA GLU A 331 -11.76 34.31 24.01
C GLU A 331 -13.10 34.98 24.34
N TYR A 332 -13.86 34.45 25.30
CA TYR A 332 -15.16 34.95 25.73
C TYR A 332 -15.16 35.54 27.17
N GLU A 333 -14.00 35.59 27.86
CA GLU A 333 -13.78 36.32 29.10
C GLU A 333 -13.26 37.73 28.82
#